data_413ddff65de4212715cefc7b7f07c311
#
_entry.id   413ddff65de4212715cefc7b7f07c311
#
_cell.length_a   1.000
_cell.length_b   1.000
_cell.length_c   1.000
_cell.angle_alpha   90.00
_cell.angle_beta   90.00
_cell.angle_gamma   90.00
#
_symmetry.space_group_name_H-M   'P 1'
#
loop_
_entity.id
_entity.type
_entity.pdbx_description
1 polymer ?
#
loop_
_entity_poly.entity_id
_entity_poly.type
_entity_poly.pdbx_seq_one_letter_code
_entity_poly.pdbx_strand_id
1 'polypeptide(L)'
;EEAAIYTRIIDKPKFNNFKFTAFAKDCRNGNPEWRNDFIFRFDGAFTKHARDWLSRDEYEMDQNGFALFIDKHLNDIRCREEDRKLYPSQMELFNFVTTLQDSKNDRFSRKVNIQNGDVSVSLERESDDGTKQQLKLFERFPIVLQIYEGFPEYQVEAKLRFRIRDGQVYFFYDIQGLEEMFIAARDWAVNELKEKTGLPVYI
;
A
#
# COMPACT_ATOMS: atom_id res chain seq x y z
N GLU A 1 -0.59 32.18 27.10
CA GLU A 1 0.06 31.62 25.93
C GLU A 1 -0.95 30.83 25.14
N GLU A 2 -1.31 31.26 23.96
CA GLU A 2 -2.09 30.46 23.03
C GLU A 2 -1.13 29.63 22.17
N ALA A 3 -1.17 28.32 22.33
CA ALA A 3 -0.46 27.41 21.44
C ALA A 3 -1.44 26.84 20.41
N ALA A 4 -1.01 26.70 19.19
CA ALA A 4 -1.79 26.06 18.13
C ALA A 4 -0.91 25.14 17.30
N ILE A 5 -1.52 24.06 16.81
CA ILE A 5 -0.85 23.09 15.95
C ILE A 5 -1.40 23.23 14.53
N TYR A 6 -0.51 23.38 13.57
CA TYR A 6 -0.88 23.43 12.16
C TYR A 6 -0.39 22.17 11.45
N THR A 7 -1.24 21.59 10.65
CA THR A 7 -0.87 20.46 9.81
C THR A 7 -0.83 20.89 8.35
N ARG A 8 0.11 20.37 7.61
CA ARG A 8 0.20 20.57 6.17
C ARG A 8 0.48 19.24 5.49
N ILE A 9 -0.39 18.86 4.56
CA ILE A 9 -0.10 17.79 3.62
C ILE A 9 0.85 18.36 2.57
N ILE A 10 2.00 17.72 2.38
CA ILE A 10 2.90 18.07 1.29
C ILE A 10 2.52 17.18 0.11
N ASP A 11 1.84 17.77 -0.86
CA ASP A 11 1.56 17.16 -2.15
C ASP A 11 2.88 16.85 -2.89
N LYS A 12 3.32 15.60 -2.75
CA LYS A 12 4.22 15.00 -3.74
C LYS A 12 3.51 13.79 -4.32
N PRO A 13 3.43 13.68 -5.67
CA PRO A 13 2.49 12.73 -6.32
C PRO A 13 2.73 11.25 -6.05
N LYS A 14 3.73 10.85 -5.28
CA LYS A 14 3.99 9.45 -4.92
C LYS A 14 4.13 9.14 -3.42
N PHE A 15 4.29 10.17 -2.55
CA PHE A 15 4.48 9.95 -1.10
C PHE A 15 3.92 11.16 -0.35
N ASN A 16 2.66 11.10 0.02
CA ASN A 16 2.02 12.12 0.85
C ASN A 16 2.47 11.97 2.31
N ASN A 17 3.67 12.51 2.62
CA ASN A 17 4.07 12.70 3.99
C ASN A 17 3.36 13.93 4.53
N PHE A 18 2.57 13.78 5.59
CA PHE A 18 2.10 14.95 6.31
C PHE A 18 3.10 15.36 7.38
N LYS A 19 3.19 16.66 7.60
CA LYS A 19 4.04 17.27 8.61
C LYS A 19 3.17 17.97 9.63
N PHE A 20 3.47 17.76 10.90
CA PHE A 20 2.90 18.56 11.97
C PHE A 20 3.90 19.64 12.37
N THR A 21 3.43 20.87 12.48
CA THR A 21 4.22 21.98 12.96
C THR A 21 3.45 22.65 14.07
N ALA A 22 3.99 22.63 15.30
CA ALA A 22 3.43 23.35 16.42
C ALA A 22 4.13 24.70 16.58
N PHE A 23 3.33 25.75 16.75
CA PHE A 23 3.81 27.10 17.05
C PHE A 23 3.32 27.51 18.43
N ALA A 24 4.17 28.10 19.21
CA ALA A 24 3.78 28.82 20.43
C ALA A 24 3.62 30.30 20.10
N LYS A 25 2.43 30.85 20.40
CA LYS A 25 2.18 32.30 20.25
C LYS A 25 2.44 32.96 21.60
N ASP A 26 3.44 33.82 21.66
CA ASP A 26 3.65 34.67 22.83
C ASP A 26 2.80 35.94 22.69
N CYS A 27 1.70 36.01 23.41
CA CYS A 27 0.78 37.15 23.43
C CYS A 27 1.10 38.21 24.47
N ARG A 28 2.27 38.17 25.15
CA ARG A 28 2.58 39.02 26.31
C ARG A 28 2.64 40.50 26.03
N ASN A 29 2.75 40.95 24.79
CA ASN A 29 2.95 42.37 24.46
C ASN A 29 1.90 42.96 23.50
N GLY A 30 0.73 42.34 23.36
CA GLY A 30 -0.33 42.91 22.52
C GLY A 30 -0.03 43.03 21.02
N ASN A 31 1.16 42.63 20.59
CA ASN A 31 1.57 42.64 19.18
C ASN A 31 1.41 41.24 18.60
N PRO A 32 0.55 41.05 17.60
CA PRO A 32 0.29 39.73 17.00
C PRO A 32 1.41 39.27 16.04
N GLU A 33 2.63 39.73 16.23
CA GLU A 33 3.75 39.17 15.49
C GLU A 33 3.96 37.71 15.95
N TRP A 34 3.74 36.82 15.01
CA TRP A 34 4.04 35.41 15.15
C TRP A 34 5.55 35.24 15.39
N ARG A 35 5.98 35.21 16.63
CA ARG A 35 7.34 34.82 16.95
C ARG A 35 7.45 33.31 16.77
N ASN A 36 8.22 32.92 15.77
CA ASN A 36 8.62 31.54 15.51
C ASN A 36 9.60 31.01 16.57
N ASP A 37 9.44 31.38 17.84
CA ASP A 37 10.42 31.10 18.89
C ASP A 37 10.45 29.64 19.30
N PHE A 38 9.41 28.86 19.00
CA PHE A 38 9.40 27.42 19.19
C PHE A 38 8.63 26.73 18.06
N ILE A 39 9.34 25.96 17.25
CA ILE A 39 8.75 25.13 16.21
C ILE A 39 9.02 23.69 16.57
N PHE A 40 7.98 22.95 16.93
CA PHE A 40 8.04 21.50 16.92
C PHE A 40 7.62 21.03 15.53
N ARG A 41 8.51 20.31 14.86
CA ARG A 41 8.21 19.71 13.56
C ARG A 41 8.26 18.19 13.69
N PHE A 42 7.18 17.55 13.33
CA PHE A 42 7.11 16.11 13.18
C PHE A 42 7.08 15.77 11.69
N ASP A 43 8.09 15.05 11.23
CA ASP A 43 8.14 14.45 9.91
C ASP A 43 7.93 12.94 10.09
N GLY A 44 6.76 12.42 9.74
CA GLY A 44 6.45 10.99 9.84
C GLY A 44 7.33 10.17 8.90
N ALA A 45 8.07 9.20 9.44
CA ALA A 45 8.76 8.21 8.62
C ALA A 45 7.86 7.00 8.41
N PHE A 46 7.75 6.55 7.16
CA PHE A 46 7.04 5.30 6.87
C PHE A 46 7.66 4.11 7.60
N THR A 47 6.83 3.21 8.08
CA THR A 47 7.28 1.90 8.53
C THR A 47 8.03 1.18 7.39
N LYS A 48 8.85 0.21 7.74
CA LYS A 48 9.57 -0.58 6.73
C LYS A 48 8.59 -1.26 5.75
N HIS A 49 7.52 -1.87 6.27
CA HIS A 49 6.50 -2.54 5.46
C HIS A 49 5.79 -1.56 4.52
N ALA A 50 5.30 -0.44 5.01
CA ALA A 50 4.67 0.59 4.17
C ALA A 50 5.61 1.08 3.07
N ARG A 51 6.89 1.32 3.39
CA ARG A 51 7.90 1.74 2.41
C ARG A 51 8.14 0.67 1.34
N ASP A 52 8.29 -0.59 1.74
CA ASP A 52 8.51 -1.72 0.83
C ASP A 52 7.35 -1.84 -0.17
N TRP A 53 6.09 -1.75 0.30
CA TRP A 53 4.90 -1.78 -0.56
C TRP A 53 4.76 -0.55 -1.46
N LEU A 54 4.87 0.65 -0.90
CA LEU A 54 4.71 1.91 -1.66
C LEU A 54 5.81 2.12 -2.70
N SER A 55 7.04 1.68 -2.43
CA SER A 55 8.14 1.83 -3.38
C SER A 55 8.02 0.94 -4.62
N ARG A 56 7.20 -0.10 -4.54
CA ARG A 56 6.96 -1.07 -5.62
C ARG A 56 5.57 -0.98 -6.23
N ASP A 57 4.79 0.01 -5.82
CA ASP A 57 3.52 0.33 -6.47
C ASP A 57 3.76 0.65 -7.94
N GLU A 58 3.03 -0.02 -8.84
CA GLU A 58 3.20 0.04 -10.30
C GLU A 58 4.60 -0.38 -10.83
N TYR A 59 5.47 -0.93 -9.99
CA TYR A 59 6.79 -1.38 -10.40
C TYR A 59 6.76 -2.80 -10.96
N GLU A 60 7.26 -2.99 -12.19
CA GLU A 60 7.32 -4.30 -12.83
C GLU A 60 8.44 -5.16 -12.22
N MET A 61 8.09 -6.34 -11.76
CA MET A 61 8.98 -7.37 -11.24
C MET A 61 8.91 -8.59 -12.14
N ASP A 62 10.04 -9.25 -12.38
CA ASP A 62 10.01 -10.56 -12.98
C ASP A 62 9.28 -11.56 -12.06
N GLN A 63 8.95 -12.72 -12.59
CA GLN A 63 8.20 -13.75 -11.88
C GLN A 63 8.81 -14.11 -10.54
N ASN A 64 10.13 -14.32 -10.50
CA ASN A 64 10.82 -14.73 -9.28
C ASN A 64 10.90 -13.57 -8.26
N GLY A 65 11.18 -12.37 -8.73
CA GLY A 65 11.21 -11.15 -7.89
C GLY A 65 9.87 -10.85 -7.26
N PHE A 66 8.77 -11.00 -8.03
CA PHE A 66 7.41 -10.85 -7.52
C PHE A 66 7.08 -11.93 -6.47
N ALA A 67 7.38 -13.20 -6.78
CA ALA A 67 7.13 -14.31 -5.86
C ALA A 67 7.87 -14.12 -4.52
N LEU A 68 9.15 -13.77 -4.56
CA LEU A 68 9.95 -13.50 -3.35
C LEU A 68 9.43 -12.28 -2.58
N PHE A 69 8.94 -11.26 -3.28
CA PHE A 69 8.37 -10.09 -2.63
C PHE A 69 7.08 -10.43 -1.88
N ILE A 70 6.15 -11.16 -2.52
CA ILE A 70 4.90 -11.59 -1.89
C ILE A 70 5.17 -12.53 -0.72
N ASP A 71 6.08 -13.52 -0.87
CA ASP A 71 6.46 -14.44 0.20
C ASP A 71 6.97 -13.71 1.44
N LYS A 72 7.84 -12.73 1.25
CA LYS A 72 8.37 -11.86 2.33
C LYS A 72 7.28 -11.08 3.05
N HIS A 73 6.20 -10.72 2.35
CA HIS A 73 5.15 -9.83 2.83
C HIS A 73 3.79 -10.54 3.05
N LEU A 74 3.77 -11.88 3.10
CA LEU A 74 2.53 -12.65 3.30
C LEU A 74 1.72 -12.23 4.54
N ASN A 75 2.39 -11.81 5.60
CA ASN A 75 1.73 -11.35 6.82
C ASN A 75 0.99 -10.03 6.65
N ASP A 76 1.38 -9.21 5.67
CA ASP A 76 0.71 -7.96 5.35
C ASP A 76 -0.55 -8.21 4.49
N ILE A 77 -0.61 -9.38 3.82
CA ILE A 77 -1.73 -9.77 2.96
C ILE A 77 -2.78 -10.47 3.80
N ARG A 78 -3.65 -9.68 4.39
CA ARG A 78 -4.76 -10.13 5.23
C ARG A 78 -5.95 -9.20 5.06
N CYS A 79 -7.15 -9.73 5.26
CA CYS A 79 -8.38 -8.95 5.18
C CYS A 79 -9.19 -9.12 6.46
N ARG A 80 -10.15 -8.24 6.63
CA ARG A 80 -11.18 -8.37 7.66
C ARG A 80 -12.00 -9.63 7.40
N GLU A 81 -12.56 -10.20 8.46
CA GLU A 81 -13.33 -11.45 8.38
C GLU A 81 -14.52 -11.36 7.42
N GLU A 82 -15.17 -10.21 7.40
CA GLU A 82 -16.29 -9.87 6.51
C GLU A 82 -15.94 -9.87 5.02
N ASP A 83 -14.68 -9.55 4.69
CA ASP A 83 -14.18 -9.41 3.32
C ASP A 83 -13.51 -10.69 2.76
N ARG A 84 -13.39 -11.75 3.57
CA ARG A 84 -12.67 -12.99 3.20
C ARG A 84 -13.17 -13.65 1.90
N LYS A 85 -14.44 -13.46 1.57
CA LYS A 85 -15.02 -14.05 0.35
C LYS A 85 -14.62 -13.31 -0.93
N LEU A 86 -14.13 -12.09 -0.80
CA LEU A 86 -13.77 -11.22 -1.92
C LEU A 86 -12.33 -11.41 -2.40
N TYR A 87 -11.48 -12.01 -1.55
CA TYR A 87 -10.05 -12.09 -1.76
C TYR A 87 -9.54 -13.52 -1.69
N PRO A 88 -8.40 -13.83 -2.34
CA PRO A 88 -7.74 -15.11 -2.19
C PRO A 88 -7.34 -15.35 -0.74
N SER A 89 -7.44 -16.59 -0.30
CA SER A 89 -6.91 -17.01 0.99
C SER A 89 -5.37 -16.96 1.01
N GLN A 90 -4.78 -16.90 2.19
CA GLN A 90 -3.31 -16.97 2.31
C GLN A 90 -2.75 -18.26 1.69
N MET A 91 -3.47 -19.36 1.75
CA MET A 91 -3.06 -20.63 1.14
C MET A 91 -3.08 -20.55 -0.39
N GLU A 92 -4.08 -19.92 -0.97
CA GLU A 92 -4.15 -19.71 -2.43
C GLU A 92 -3.02 -18.80 -2.91
N LEU A 93 -2.71 -17.74 -2.15
CA LEU A 93 -1.56 -16.88 -2.42
C LEU A 93 -0.24 -17.63 -2.31
N PHE A 94 -0.07 -18.44 -1.27
CA PHE A 94 1.14 -19.25 -1.07
C PHE A 94 1.32 -20.24 -2.23
N ASN A 95 0.26 -20.95 -2.61
CA ASN A 95 0.28 -21.88 -3.73
C ASN A 95 0.62 -21.17 -5.05
N PHE A 96 0.06 -19.98 -5.27
CA PHE A 96 0.37 -19.15 -6.44
C PHE A 96 1.85 -18.77 -6.49
N VAL A 97 2.40 -18.28 -5.38
CA VAL A 97 3.82 -17.88 -5.25
C VAL A 97 4.74 -19.08 -5.48
N THR A 98 4.43 -20.23 -4.87
CA THR A 98 5.22 -21.47 -5.03
C THR A 98 5.19 -21.94 -6.49
N THR A 99 4.02 -21.94 -7.12
CA THR A 99 3.90 -22.29 -8.54
C THR A 99 4.72 -21.36 -9.44
N LEU A 100 4.75 -20.07 -9.13
CA LEU A 100 5.59 -19.11 -9.85
C LEU A 100 7.09 -19.40 -9.65
N GLN A 101 7.52 -19.72 -8.45
CA GLN A 101 8.93 -20.04 -8.15
C GLN A 101 9.39 -21.30 -8.88
N ASP A 102 8.55 -22.32 -8.92
CA ASP A 102 8.84 -23.60 -9.57
C ASP A 102 8.91 -23.51 -11.11
N SER A 103 8.28 -22.49 -11.68
CA SER A 103 8.13 -22.32 -13.14
C SER A 103 9.15 -21.37 -13.78
N LYS A 104 10.35 -21.27 -13.24
CA LYS A 104 11.37 -20.28 -13.65
C LYS A 104 11.76 -20.30 -15.13
N ASN A 105 11.69 -21.47 -15.76
CA ASN A 105 12.09 -21.67 -17.16
C ASN A 105 10.91 -21.86 -18.11
N ASP A 106 9.67 -21.79 -17.58
CA ASP A 106 8.49 -22.06 -18.37
C ASP A 106 8.08 -20.84 -19.21
N ARG A 107 7.49 -21.12 -20.35
CA ARG A 107 6.90 -20.09 -21.19
C ARG A 107 5.47 -19.84 -20.78
N PHE A 108 5.11 -18.58 -20.75
CA PHE A 108 3.76 -18.14 -20.40
C PHE A 108 3.05 -17.50 -21.58
N SER A 109 1.79 -17.84 -21.75
CA SER A 109 0.87 -17.16 -22.68
C SER A 109 -0.38 -16.73 -21.93
N ARG A 110 -0.98 -15.63 -22.38
CA ARG A 110 -2.23 -15.13 -21.82
C ARG A 110 -3.40 -15.85 -22.45
N LYS A 111 -4.28 -16.41 -21.62
CA LYS A 111 -5.55 -16.96 -22.08
C LYS A 111 -6.69 -16.12 -21.50
N VAL A 112 -7.56 -15.66 -22.36
CA VAL A 112 -8.76 -14.91 -21.97
C VAL A 112 -9.96 -15.80 -22.23
N ASN A 113 -10.69 -16.17 -21.17
CA ASN A 113 -11.96 -16.89 -21.28
C ASN A 113 -13.11 -15.89 -21.07
N ILE A 114 -14.00 -15.83 -22.02
CA ILE A 114 -15.24 -15.05 -21.92
C ILE A 114 -16.37 -16.07 -21.86
N GLN A 115 -16.90 -16.30 -20.67
CA GLN A 115 -18.07 -17.12 -20.45
C GLN A 115 -19.15 -16.30 -19.73
N ASN A 116 -20.34 -16.27 -20.31
CA ASN A 116 -21.51 -15.61 -19.72
C ASN A 116 -21.33 -14.13 -19.33
N GLY A 117 -20.48 -13.40 -20.05
CA GLY A 117 -20.19 -11.98 -19.73
C GLY A 117 -19.09 -11.76 -18.73
N ASP A 118 -18.58 -12.79 -18.07
CA ASP A 118 -17.43 -12.71 -17.18
C ASP A 118 -16.13 -12.91 -17.97
N VAL A 119 -15.19 -11.99 -17.79
CA VAL A 119 -13.85 -12.08 -18.37
C VAL A 119 -12.90 -12.64 -17.33
N SER A 120 -12.50 -13.89 -17.47
CA SER A 120 -11.43 -14.46 -16.65
C SER A 120 -10.13 -14.49 -17.43
N VAL A 121 -9.06 -14.03 -16.81
CA VAL A 121 -7.71 -14.04 -17.35
C VAL A 121 -6.89 -15.08 -16.62
N SER A 122 -6.26 -15.98 -17.36
CA SER A 122 -5.34 -16.97 -16.80
C SER A 122 -4.03 -16.98 -17.61
N LEU A 123 -2.97 -17.42 -16.96
CA LEU A 123 -1.71 -17.72 -17.62
C LEU A 123 -1.71 -19.21 -18.03
N GLU A 124 -1.41 -19.50 -19.28
CA GLU A 124 -1.11 -20.84 -19.74
C GLU A 124 0.40 -21.04 -19.66
N ARG A 125 0.82 -21.96 -18.81
CA ARG A 125 2.20 -22.37 -18.60
C ARG A 125 2.50 -23.54 -19.54
N GLU A 126 3.59 -23.47 -20.28
CA GLU A 126 4.11 -24.57 -21.06
C GLU A 126 5.49 -24.94 -20.53
N SER A 127 5.57 -26.11 -19.90
CA SER A 127 6.82 -26.68 -19.38
C SER A 127 7.68 -27.24 -20.54
N ASP A 128 8.98 -27.39 -20.30
CA ASP A 128 9.94 -27.95 -21.27
C ASP A 128 9.59 -29.37 -21.74
N ASP A 129 8.81 -30.11 -20.97
CA ASP A 129 8.28 -31.45 -21.32
C ASP A 129 7.01 -31.41 -22.18
N GLY A 130 6.54 -30.21 -22.56
CA GLY A 130 5.33 -30.00 -23.34
C GLY A 130 4.02 -30.06 -22.52
N THR A 131 4.12 -30.18 -21.19
CA THR A 131 2.93 -30.16 -20.32
C THR A 131 2.37 -28.74 -20.24
N LYS A 132 1.05 -28.61 -20.51
CA LYS A 132 0.34 -27.33 -20.39
C LYS A 132 -0.48 -27.31 -19.12
N GLN A 133 -0.24 -26.31 -18.29
CA GLN A 133 -0.98 -26.06 -17.06
C GLN A 133 -1.54 -24.63 -17.07
N GLN A 134 -2.71 -24.46 -16.48
CA GLN A 134 -3.34 -23.16 -16.36
C GLN A 134 -3.14 -22.63 -14.94
N LEU A 135 -2.49 -21.49 -14.82
CA LEU A 135 -2.33 -20.76 -13.57
C LEU A 135 -3.51 -19.80 -13.42
N LYS A 136 -4.36 -20.05 -12.43
CA LYS A 136 -5.46 -19.16 -12.10
C LYS A 136 -4.90 -17.90 -11.44
N LEU A 137 -5.15 -16.74 -12.04
CA LEU A 137 -4.81 -15.45 -11.47
C LEU A 137 -5.99 -14.93 -10.64
N PHE A 138 -5.65 -14.26 -9.55
CA PHE A 138 -6.60 -13.42 -8.84
C PHE A 138 -6.39 -11.97 -9.26
N GLU A 139 -7.48 -11.22 -9.36
CA GLU A 139 -7.44 -9.84 -9.85
C GLU A 139 -6.95 -8.85 -8.80
N ARG A 140 -7.20 -9.18 -7.53
CA ARG A 140 -6.97 -8.29 -6.39
C ARG A 140 -6.64 -9.07 -5.12
N PHE A 141 -5.90 -8.41 -4.23
CA PHE A 141 -5.63 -8.91 -2.89
C PHE A 141 -5.56 -7.76 -1.88
N PRO A 142 -5.93 -8.00 -0.61
CA PRO A 142 -5.90 -6.98 0.42
C PRO A 142 -4.50 -6.84 1.00
N ILE A 143 -4.13 -5.62 1.35
CA ILE A 143 -2.90 -5.32 2.08
C ILE A 143 -3.29 -4.53 3.33
N VAL A 144 -2.78 -4.93 4.48
CA VAL A 144 -2.95 -4.19 5.74
C VAL A 144 -1.63 -3.59 6.14
N LEU A 145 -1.58 -2.26 6.20
CA LEU A 145 -0.37 -1.50 6.46
C LEU A 145 -0.53 -0.58 7.67
N GLN A 146 0.42 -0.61 8.57
CA GLN A 146 0.70 0.48 9.48
C GLN A 146 1.62 1.47 8.76
N ILE A 147 1.11 2.64 8.40
CA ILE A 147 1.85 3.60 7.56
C ILE A 147 3.02 4.21 8.32
N TYR A 148 2.76 4.65 9.55
CA TYR A 148 3.74 5.27 10.45
C TYR A 148 3.77 4.51 11.78
N GLU A 149 4.92 4.51 12.44
CA GLU A 149 5.06 3.92 13.77
C GLU A 149 4.08 4.55 14.76
N GLY A 150 3.35 3.70 15.49
CA GLY A 150 2.34 4.13 16.47
C GLY A 150 0.98 4.51 15.88
N PHE A 151 0.81 4.47 14.56
CA PHE A 151 -0.49 4.70 13.91
C PHE A 151 -1.30 3.40 13.81
N PRO A 152 -2.62 3.48 13.61
CA PRO A 152 -3.42 2.29 13.35
C PRO A 152 -3.04 1.64 12.01
N GLU A 153 -3.49 0.39 11.86
CA GLU A 153 -3.39 -0.33 10.60
C GLU A 153 -4.54 0.05 9.67
N TYR A 154 -4.22 0.17 8.38
CA TYR A 154 -5.18 0.48 7.32
C TYR A 154 -5.20 -0.64 6.30
N GLN A 155 -6.40 -1.06 5.91
CA GLN A 155 -6.60 -2.02 4.82
C GLN A 155 -6.78 -1.26 3.51
N VAL A 156 -5.99 -1.62 2.52
CA VAL A 156 -6.07 -1.16 1.14
C VAL A 156 -6.15 -2.36 0.20
N GLU A 157 -6.55 -2.13 -1.05
CA GLU A 157 -6.62 -3.16 -2.07
C GLU A 157 -5.50 -2.97 -3.09
N ALA A 158 -4.79 -4.05 -3.42
CA ALA A 158 -3.87 -4.08 -4.54
C ALA A 158 -4.49 -4.83 -5.72
N LYS A 159 -4.54 -4.20 -6.89
CA LYS A 159 -4.92 -4.85 -8.15
C LYS A 159 -3.71 -5.49 -8.79
N LEU A 160 -3.76 -6.82 -8.94
CA LEU A 160 -2.70 -7.56 -9.62
C LEU A 160 -2.78 -7.34 -11.13
N ARG A 161 -1.62 -7.02 -11.71
CA ARG A 161 -1.44 -6.83 -13.13
C ARG A 161 -0.25 -7.64 -13.62
N PHE A 162 -0.22 -7.93 -14.91
CA PHE A 162 0.93 -8.59 -15.52
C PHE A 162 1.10 -8.19 -16.97
N ARG A 163 2.32 -8.35 -17.47
CA ARG A 163 2.69 -8.23 -18.89
C ARG A 163 3.55 -9.41 -19.30
N ILE A 164 3.42 -9.82 -20.55
CA ILE A 164 4.26 -10.85 -21.14
C ILE A 164 5.14 -10.17 -22.21
N ARG A 165 6.46 -10.34 -22.07
CA ARG A 165 7.47 -9.89 -23.04
C ARG A 165 8.41 -11.05 -23.30
N ASP A 166 8.60 -11.39 -24.56
CA ASP A 166 9.52 -12.46 -25.00
C ASP A 166 9.29 -13.81 -24.29
N GLY A 167 8.01 -14.13 -24.03
CA GLY A 167 7.60 -15.33 -23.31
C GLY A 167 7.80 -15.30 -21.80
N GLN A 168 8.35 -14.21 -21.25
CA GLN A 168 8.49 -14.00 -19.81
C GLN A 168 7.34 -13.15 -19.27
N VAL A 169 6.87 -13.50 -18.07
CA VAL A 169 5.82 -12.75 -17.37
C VAL A 169 6.43 -11.79 -16.35
N TYR A 170 5.95 -10.56 -16.37
CA TYR A 170 6.26 -9.52 -15.42
C TYR A 170 5.00 -9.18 -14.64
N PHE A 171 5.07 -9.19 -13.32
CA PHE A 171 3.98 -8.84 -12.43
C PHE A 171 4.20 -7.46 -11.84
N PHE A 172 3.14 -6.75 -11.61
CA PHE A 172 3.09 -5.52 -10.84
C PHE A 172 1.73 -5.40 -10.19
N TYR A 173 1.63 -4.57 -9.19
CA TYR A 173 0.37 -4.26 -8.54
C TYR A 173 0.13 -2.75 -8.54
N ASP A 174 -1.11 -2.37 -8.38
CA ASP A 174 -1.60 -1.01 -8.35
C ASP A 174 -2.44 -0.86 -7.07
N ILE A 175 -1.92 -0.13 -6.08
CA ILE A 175 -2.59 0.03 -4.78
C ILE A 175 -3.70 1.06 -4.91
N GLN A 176 -4.91 0.63 -4.60
CA GLN A 176 -6.11 1.45 -4.64
C GLN A 176 -6.39 2.09 -3.28
N GLY A 177 -6.95 3.29 -3.26
CA GLY A 177 -7.35 3.95 -2.01
C GLY A 177 -6.19 4.53 -1.19
N LEU A 178 -5.02 4.79 -1.81
CA LEU A 178 -3.88 5.39 -1.11
C LEU A 178 -4.19 6.78 -0.57
N GLU A 179 -4.90 7.60 -1.33
CA GLU A 179 -5.25 8.96 -0.90
C GLU A 179 -6.16 8.92 0.33
N GLU A 180 -7.20 8.09 0.29
CA GLU A 180 -8.13 7.90 1.39
C GLU A 180 -7.43 7.37 2.64
N MET A 181 -6.50 6.45 2.48
CA MET A 181 -5.68 5.92 3.55
C MET A 181 -4.82 7.03 4.21
N PHE A 182 -4.17 7.89 3.42
CA PHE A 182 -3.39 9.00 3.95
C PHE A 182 -4.25 10.05 4.64
N ILE A 183 -5.44 10.34 4.09
CA ILE A 183 -6.42 11.23 4.72
C ILE A 183 -6.85 10.66 6.09
N ALA A 184 -7.21 9.38 6.14
CA ALA A 184 -7.60 8.72 7.38
C ALA A 184 -6.47 8.73 8.43
N ALA A 185 -5.23 8.51 8.02
CA ALA A 185 -4.06 8.58 8.90
C ALA A 185 -3.84 10.00 9.46
N ARG A 186 -3.99 11.02 8.61
CA ARG A 186 -3.93 12.43 9.05
C ARG A 186 -5.00 12.76 10.06
N ASP A 187 -6.24 12.38 9.76
CA ASP A 187 -7.39 12.70 10.61
C ASP A 187 -7.29 12.00 11.97
N TRP A 188 -6.82 10.75 11.98
CA TRP A 188 -6.51 10.06 13.22
C TRP A 188 -5.45 10.81 14.05
N ALA A 189 -4.35 11.23 13.42
CA ALA A 189 -3.28 11.96 14.12
C ALA A 189 -3.74 13.32 14.64
N VAL A 190 -4.59 14.04 13.87
CA VAL A 190 -5.21 15.30 14.32
C VAL A 190 -6.05 15.09 15.56
N ASN A 191 -6.87 14.04 15.60
CA ASN A 191 -7.72 13.71 16.74
C ASN A 191 -6.89 13.34 17.97
N GLU A 192 -5.88 12.48 17.81
CA GLU A 192 -4.94 12.11 18.88
C GLU A 192 -4.22 13.33 19.47
N LEU A 193 -3.78 14.25 18.61
CA LEU A 193 -3.16 15.50 19.07
C LEU A 193 -4.12 16.39 19.85
N LYS A 194 -5.35 16.56 19.37
CA LYS A 194 -6.39 17.33 20.08
C LYS A 194 -6.68 16.74 21.46
N GLU A 195 -6.88 15.42 21.52
CA GLU A 195 -7.19 14.72 22.76
C GLU A 195 -6.04 14.78 23.77
N LYS A 196 -4.81 14.56 23.32
CA LYS A 196 -3.64 14.52 24.21
C LYS A 196 -3.14 15.88 24.66
N THR A 197 -3.29 16.91 23.81
CA THR A 197 -2.74 18.24 24.10
C THR A 197 -3.78 19.24 24.57
N GLY A 198 -5.06 19.04 24.26
CA GLY A 198 -6.11 20.03 24.46
C GLY A 198 -5.97 21.29 23.58
N LEU A 199 -5.02 21.29 22.63
CA LEU A 199 -4.74 22.43 21.78
C LEU A 199 -5.58 22.40 20.50
N PRO A 200 -5.94 23.55 19.93
CA PRO A 200 -6.55 23.62 18.61
C PRO A 200 -5.57 23.11 17.55
N VAL A 201 -6.05 22.24 16.67
CA VAL A 201 -5.28 21.74 15.51
C VAL A 201 -5.98 22.22 14.25
N TYR A 202 -5.26 22.95 13.41
CA TYR A 202 -5.71 23.47 12.14
C TYR A 202 -5.14 22.64 10.97
N ILE A 203 -5.97 22.40 9.96
CA ILE A 203 -5.63 21.59 8.76
C ILE A 203 -5.50 22.53 7.56
#